data_bd984cf589e1806ad7f048b6b975f193
#
_entry.id   bd984cf589e1806ad7f048b6b975f193
#
_cell.length_a   1.000
_cell.length_b   1.000
_cell.length_c   1.000
_cell.angle_alpha   90.00
_cell.angle_beta   90.00
_cell.angle_gamma   90.00
#
_symmetry.space_group_name_H-M   'P 1'
#
loop_
_entity.id
_entity.type
_entity.pdbx_description
1 polymer ?
#
loop_
_entity_poly.entity_id
_entity_poly.type
_entity_poly.pdbx_seq_one_letter_code
_entity_poly.pdbx_strand_id
1 'polypeptide(L)'
;MKELGFSTKLIHTPFPKKDPHGSLQIPVYLSSAFEFDDSEGIAEAFQGKRVAHAYSRSGNPTVEFFEQKIKYLTNANAVLAVSSGMAAISNTILTICKAGDNIITSRFLFGNTYSLFESTLKNFGIEFRYADLTQLNTIEPLIDGNTRAIFFETITNPQLEVADVSALSAITRKNNILLISDSTLTPPGIFDAKSFGIDINILSSTKFISGGGTEVGGLIIDNGLFDWSKLTILSEWVAKFGNQAFYSKLKKDIFRNTGACLSPMNAYLLSIGIETLMLRVQRSVDNALEVSTWLMKHPKVKSISYPGLESSPFYSIAKAQFGSLPGALVSFDLHTESDCFKFQNKLKVIKRATNMNDNKSLIIHPWSTIYSEYSPSVKQSAGISDTLLRFSIGIEDSKDIINDLTQAFEAI
;
A
#
# COMPACT_ATOMS: atom_id res chain seq x y z
N MET A 1 -8.89 -31.20 5.54
CA MET A 1 -9.83 -30.12 5.96
C MET A 1 -10.19 -29.30 4.74
N LYS A 2 -11.43 -28.82 4.61
CA LYS A 2 -11.78 -27.82 3.58
C LYS A 2 -10.93 -26.57 3.80
N GLU A 3 -10.59 -25.86 2.74
CA GLU A 3 -9.83 -24.62 2.84
C GLU A 3 -10.63 -23.58 3.66
N LEU A 4 -9.97 -22.93 4.62
CA LEU A 4 -10.59 -21.91 5.47
C LEU A 4 -10.88 -20.64 4.66
N GLY A 5 -12.01 -20.02 4.91
CA GLY A 5 -12.34 -18.71 4.35
C GLY A 5 -11.39 -17.61 4.86
N PHE A 6 -11.25 -16.52 4.09
CA PHE A 6 -10.27 -15.44 4.36
C PHE A 6 -10.44 -14.83 5.76
N SER A 7 -11.67 -14.50 6.18
CA SER A 7 -11.93 -13.95 7.52
C SER A 7 -11.52 -14.91 8.65
N THR A 8 -11.69 -16.22 8.45
CA THR A 8 -11.21 -17.22 9.42
C THR A 8 -9.69 -17.26 9.46
N LYS A 9 -9.02 -17.17 8.30
CA LYS A 9 -7.56 -17.11 8.21
C LYS A 9 -6.99 -15.87 8.92
N LEU A 10 -7.68 -14.70 8.87
CA LEU A 10 -7.30 -13.48 9.58
C LEU A 10 -7.20 -13.68 11.10
N ILE A 11 -8.14 -14.44 11.66
CA ILE A 11 -8.26 -14.64 13.12
C ILE A 11 -7.41 -15.83 13.59
N HIS A 12 -7.35 -16.90 12.78
CA HIS A 12 -6.71 -18.18 13.12
C HIS A 12 -5.40 -18.40 12.34
N THR A 13 -4.53 -17.39 12.32
CA THR A 13 -3.19 -17.57 11.76
C THR A 13 -2.38 -18.55 12.62
N PRO A 14 -1.80 -19.62 12.05
CA PRO A 14 -1.02 -20.57 12.81
C PRO A 14 0.25 -19.93 13.41
N PHE A 15 0.48 -20.15 14.70
CA PHE A 15 1.74 -19.77 15.34
C PHE A 15 2.86 -20.72 14.92
N PRO A 16 4.05 -20.21 14.56
CA PRO A 16 5.21 -21.05 14.22
C PRO A 16 5.66 -21.96 15.39
N LYS A 17 5.52 -21.42 16.63
CA LYS A 17 5.76 -22.15 17.87
C LYS A 17 4.63 -21.85 18.83
N LYS A 18 4.17 -22.89 19.56
CA LYS A 18 3.17 -22.70 20.61
C LYS A 18 3.77 -21.83 21.74
N ASP A 19 3.01 -20.81 22.14
CA ASP A 19 3.40 -19.99 23.30
C ASP A 19 3.50 -20.86 24.57
N PRO A 20 4.57 -20.72 25.39
CA PRO A 20 4.77 -21.55 26.57
C PRO A 20 3.70 -21.38 27.64
N HIS A 21 2.99 -20.25 27.64
CA HIS A 21 1.89 -19.96 28.55
C HIS A 21 0.50 -20.17 27.93
N GLY A 22 0.43 -20.57 26.67
CA GLY A 22 -0.81 -20.83 25.95
C GLY A 22 -1.58 -19.55 25.55
N SER A 23 -0.88 -18.42 25.42
CA SER A 23 -1.48 -17.16 24.98
C SER A 23 -2.16 -17.29 23.62
N LEU A 24 -3.37 -16.75 23.46
CA LEU A 24 -4.08 -16.68 22.18
C LEU A 24 -3.53 -15.56 21.28
N GLN A 25 -2.92 -14.54 21.87
CA GLN A 25 -2.28 -13.43 21.14
C GLN A 25 -0.77 -13.55 21.27
N ILE A 26 -0.04 -13.06 20.27
CA ILE A 26 1.42 -13.03 20.30
C ILE A 26 1.91 -12.11 21.42
N PRO A 27 2.87 -12.53 22.27
CA PRO A 27 3.52 -11.63 23.21
C PRO A 27 4.29 -10.52 22.52
N VAL A 28 4.34 -9.34 23.15
CA VAL A 28 5.11 -8.20 22.66
C VAL A 28 6.52 -8.23 23.23
N TYR A 29 7.51 -8.49 22.38
CA TYR A 29 8.92 -8.52 22.76
C TYR A 29 9.55 -7.12 22.61
N LEU A 30 9.47 -6.31 23.67
CA LEU A 30 10.06 -4.96 23.73
C LEU A 30 11.54 -5.01 24.18
N SER A 31 12.36 -5.71 23.41
CA SER A 31 13.80 -5.79 23.64
C SER A 31 14.58 -5.40 22.38
N SER A 32 15.67 -4.64 22.54
CA SER A 32 16.58 -4.32 21.44
C SER A 32 17.55 -5.46 21.15
N ALA A 33 17.97 -6.22 22.17
CA ALA A 33 18.93 -7.32 22.05
C ALA A 33 18.41 -8.58 22.73
N PHE A 34 18.91 -9.72 22.29
CA PHE A 34 18.55 -11.03 22.81
C PHE A 34 19.83 -11.77 23.24
N GLU A 35 19.79 -12.43 24.40
CA GLU A 35 20.88 -13.21 24.96
C GLU A 35 20.98 -14.58 24.26
N PHE A 36 22.21 -15.09 24.18
CA PHE A 36 22.53 -16.45 23.73
C PHE A 36 23.16 -17.22 24.89
N ASP A 37 22.95 -18.51 24.92
CA ASP A 37 23.48 -19.39 25.98
C ASP A 37 25.02 -19.46 25.95
N ASP A 38 25.62 -19.30 24.76
CA ASP A 38 27.08 -19.41 24.55
C ASP A 38 27.55 -18.51 23.40
N SER A 39 28.88 -18.33 23.30
CA SER A 39 29.53 -17.52 22.26
C SER A 39 29.48 -18.18 20.88
N GLU A 40 29.44 -19.48 20.82
CA GLU A 40 29.30 -20.25 19.60
C GLU A 40 27.94 -20.03 18.97
N GLY A 41 26.85 -20.05 19.75
CA GLY A 41 25.48 -19.82 19.30
C GLY A 41 25.27 -18.44 18.71
N ILE A 42 25.86 -17.37 19.32
CA ILE A 42 25.80 -16.03 18.72
C ILE A 42 26.61 -15.97 17.42
N ALA A 43 27.81 -16.59 17.38
CA ALA A 43 28.64 -16.64 16.16
C ALA A 43 27.90 -17.35 15.02
N GLU A 44 27.26 -18.47 15.28
CA GLU A 44 26.45 -19.22 14.31
C GLU A 44 25.26 -18.41 13.79
N ALA A 45 24.57 -17.65 14.67
CA ALA A 45 23.46 -16.79 14.27
C ALA A 45 23.93 -15.69 13.30
N PHE A 46 25.06 -15.03 13.56
CA PHE A 46 25.62 -14.01 12.68
C PHE A 46 26.15 -14.58 11.36
N GLN A 47 26.63 -15.83 11.36
CA GLN A 47 27.03 -16.56 10.14
C GLN A 47 25.83 -17.11 9.35
N GLY A 48 24.62 -17.00 9.88
CA GLY A 48 23.40 -17.56 9.27
C GLY A 48 23.28 -19.08 9.34
N LYS A 49 24.08 -19.73 10.20
CA LYS A 49 24.03 -21.19 10.45
C LYS A 49 22.91 -21.56 11.43
N ARG A 50 22.51 -20.62 12.30
CA ARG A 50 21.42 -20.77 13.28
C ARG A 50 20.38 -19.69 13.07
N VAL A 51 19.09 -20.06 13.05
CA VAL A 51 17.97 -19.10 13.04
C VAL A 51 17.73 -18.65 14.47
N ALA A 52 17.99 -17.38 14.75
CA ALA A 52 17.80 -16.78 16.06
C ALA A 52 17.58 -15.27 15.93
N HIS A 53 16.94 -14.67 16.94
CA HIS A 53 16.87 -13.22 17.09
C HIS A 53 18.09 -12.74 17.88
N ALA A 54 18.83 -11.78 17.34
CA ALA A 54 20.00 -11.20 18.01
C ALA A 54 19.77 -9.72 18.35
N TYR A 55 19.14 -8.99 17.43
CA TYR A 55 18.90 -7.55 17.55
C TYR A 55 17.63 -7.14 16.80
N SER A 56 16.74 -6.39 17.46
CA SER A 56 15.39 -6.11 16.94
C SER A 56 15.35 -5.30 15.64
N ARG A 57 16.38 -4.50 15.33
CA ARG A 57 16.48 -3.84 14.02
C ARG A 57 16.57 -4.84 12.87
N SER A 58 17.15 -6.02 13.10
CA SER A 58 17.33 -7.06 12.07
C SER A 58 16.23 -8.13 12.10
N GLY A 59 15.54 -8.28 13.24
CA GLY A 59 14.44 -9.23 13.42
C GLY A 59 13.96 -9.24 14.87
N ASN A 60 12.64 -9.33 15.04
CA ASN A 60 11.98 -9.35 16.36
C ASN A 60 10.82 -10.37 16.30
N PRO A 61 10.59 -11.20 17.32
CA PRO A 61 9.58 -12.25 17.29
C PRO A 61 8.16 -11.72 17.02
N THR A 62 7.79 -10.56 17.57
CA THR A 62 6.46 -9.94 17.37
C THR A 62 6.29 -9.45 15.93
N VAL A 63 7.34 -8.84 15.36
CA VAL A 63 7.34 -8.39 13.96
C VAL A 63 7.27 -9.58 13.01
N GLU A 64 8.07 -10.62 13.28
CA GLU A 64 8.06 -11.85 12.48
C GLU A 64 6.70 -12.54 12.47
N PHE A 65 5.99 -12.54 13.60
CA PHE A 65 4.61 -13.07 13.64
C PHE A 65 3.67 -12.28 12.70
N PHE A 66 3.76 -10.95 12.69
CA PHE A 66 2.97 -10.13 11.78
C PHE A 66 3.32 -10.44 10.32
N GLU A 67 4.60 -10.58 9.99
CA GLU A 67 5.07 -11.00 8.67
C GLU A 67 4.50 -12.38 8.27
N GLN A 68 4.53 -13.35 9.18
CA GLN A 68 3.98 -14.69 8.96
C GLN A 68 2.45 -14.67 8.77
N LYS A 69 1.74 -13.83 9.51
CA LYS A 69 0.29 -13.61 9.35
C LYS A 69 -0.02 -13.13 7.93
N ILE A 70 0.68 -12.10 7.45
CA ILE A 70 0.52 -11.60 6.08
C ILE A 70 0.90 -12.68 5.05
N LYS A 71 2.02 -13.37 5.25
CA LYS A 71 2.46 -14.45 4.38
C LYS A 71 1.42 -15.56 4.25
N TYR A 72 0.82 -15.96 5.38
CA TYR A 72 -0.24 -16.97 5.40
C TYR A 72 -1.50 -16.51 4.64
N LEU A 73 -1.89 -15.24 4.81
CA LEU A 73 -3.06 -14.67 4.16
C LEU A 73 -2.90 -14.52 2.65
N THR A 74 -1.70 -14.20 2.18
CA THR A 74 -1.41 -13.89 0.77
C THR A 74 -0.79 -15.05 0.00
N ASN A 75 -0.46 -16.15 0.68
CA ASN A 75 0.32 -17.25 0.11
C ASN A 75 1.61 -16.77 -0.59
N ALA A 76 2.26 -15.74 -0.02
CA ALA A 76 3.47 -15.14 -0.55
C ALA A 76 4.69 -16.04 -0.34
N ASN A 77 5.73 -15.84 -1.14
CA ASN A 77 7.06 -16.46 -0.96
C ASN A 77 7.74 -15.91 0.30
N ALA A 78 7.75 -14.57 0.45
CA ALA A 78 8.31 -13.89 1.61
C ALA A 78 7.58 -12.56 1.89
N VAL A 79 7.62 -12.11 3.15
CA VAL A 79 7.08 -10.83 3.60
C VAL A 79 8.10 -10.16 4.51
N LEU A 80 8.28 -8.85 4.34
CA LEU A 80 9.05 -7.99 5.23
C LEU A 80 8.19 -6.82 5.70
N ALA A 81 8.04 -6.68 7.03
CA ALA A 81 7.39 -5.55 7.64
C ALA A 81 8.42 -4.42 7.90
N VAL A 82 8.05 -3.21 7.53
CA VAL A 82 8.91 -2.02 7.61
C VAL A 82 8.18 -0.85 8.27
N SER A 83 8.94 0.18 8.63
CA SER A 83 8.46 1.32 9.44
C SER A 83 7.37 2.17 8.78
N SER A 84 7.18 2.11 7.47
CA SER A 84 6.14 2.87 6.73
C SER A 84 5.96 2.35 5.31
N GLY A 85 4.86 2.74 4.64
CA GLY A 85 4.68 2.47 3.21
C GLY A 85 5.79 3.10 2.35
N MET A 86 6.26 4.30 2.69
CA MET A 86 7.39 4.94 1.99
C MET A 86 8.69 4.16 2.18
N ALA A 87 8.94 3.60 3.37
CA ALA A 87 10.07 2.69 3.61
C ALA A 87 9.93 1.42 2.76
N ALA A 88 8.71 0.90 2.56
CA ALA A 88 8.49 -0.25 1.70
C ALA A 88 8.84 0.05 0.23
N ILE A 89 8.39 1.20 -0.30
CA ILE A 89 8.72 1.62 -1.67
C ILE A 89 10.22 1.83 -1.82
N SER A 90 10.85 2.66 -0.97
CA SER A 90 12.28 2.99 -1.10
C SER A 90 13.18 1.76 -0.98
N ASN A 91 12.92 0.88 0.00
CA ASN A 91 13.72 -0.33 0.18
C ASN A 91 13.55 -1.31 -0.99
N THR A 92 12.34 -1.43 -1.56
CA THR A 92 12.10 -2.25 -2.76
C THR A 92 12.92 -1.74 -3.95
N ILE A 93 12.81 -0.44 -4.26
CA ILE A 93 13.52 0.17 -5.40
C ILE A 93 15.05 0.04 -5.23
N LEU A 94 15.59 0.36 -4.05
CA LEU A 94 17.02 0.23 -3.76
C LEU A 94 17.53 -1.23 -3.81
N THR A 95 16.64 -2.21 -3.65
CA THR A 95 17.01 -3.63 -3.77
C THR A 95 17.20 -4.07 -5.21
N ILE A 96 16.38 -3.54 -6.14
CA ILE A 96 16.31 -4.00 -7.54
C ILE A 96 17.02 -3.08 -8.52
N CYS A 97 17.30 -1.82 -8.15
CA CYS A 97 17.89 -0.81 -9.03
C CYS A 97 19.28 -0.38 -8.56
N LYS A 98 20.08 0.04 -9.51
CA LYS A 98 21.34 0.78 -9.36
C LYS A 98 21.31 2.04 -10.23
N ALA A 99 22.31 2.90 -10.12
CA ALA A 99 22.48 4.05 -11.01
C ALA A 99 22.49 3.61 -12.48
N GLY A 100 21.74 4.32 -13.34
CA GLY A 100 21.52 4.03 -14.75
C GLY A 100 20.33 3.11 -15.06
N ASP A 101 19.71 2.51 -14.05
CA ASP A 101 18.46 1.76 -14.22
C ASP A 101 17.24 2.69 -14.27
N ASN A 102 16.15 2.21 -14.88
CA ASN A 102 14.90 2.95 -14.92
C ASN A 102 13.68 2.11 -14.49
N ILE A 103 12.64 2.82 -14.09
CA ILE A 103 11.33 2.29 -13.73
C ILE A 103 10.26 3.06 -14.49
N ILE A 104 9.33 2.34 -15.11
CA ILE A 104 8.13 2.92 -15.70
C ILE A 104 7.06 3.02 -14.61
N THR A 105 6.36 4.16 -14.56
CA THR A 105 5.34 4.38 -13.53
C THR A 105 4.18 5.21 -14.06
N SER A 106 3.07 5.26 -13.28
CA SER A 106 1.94 6.13 -13.59
C SER A 106 2.31 7.60 -13.45
N ARG A 107 1.76 8.43 -14.32
CA ARG A 107 1.74 9.89 -14.13
C ARG A 107 0.95 10.32 -12.88
N PHE A 108 0.07 9.45 -12.38
CA PHE A 108 -0.72 9.65 -11.19
C PHE A 108 -0.20 8.77 -10.05
N LEU A 109 0.48 9.39 -9.11
CA LEU A 109 1.05 8.77 -7.93
C LEU A 109 0.67 9.57 -6.69
N PHE A 110 0.63 8.91 -5.56
CA PHE A 110 0.62 9.60 -4.27
C PHE A 110 1.77 10.60 -4.17
N GLY A 111 1.50 11.82 -3.69
CA GLY A 111 2.47 12.92 -3.72
C GLY A 111 3.85 12.56 -3.17
N ASN A 112 3.92 11.86 -2.02
CA ASN A 112 5.21 11.47 -1.46
C ASN A 112 5.94 10.41 -2.30
N THR A 113 5.22 9.53 -3.02
CA THR A 113 5.85 8.59 -3.95
C THR A 113 6.47 9.34 -5.12
N TYR A 114 5.74 10.30 -5.69
CA TYR A 114 6.27 11.19 -6.71
C TYR A 114 7.51 11.96 -6.23
N SER A 115 7.46 12.55 -5.03
CA SER A 115 8.60 13.23 -4.41
C SER A 115 9.81 12.30 -4.20
N LEU A 116 9.57 11.09 -3.70
CA LEU A 116 10.63 10.08 -3.54
C LEU A 116 11.33 9.80 -4.87
N PHE A 117 10.57 9.66 -5.95
CA PHE A 117 11.09 9.35 -7.28
C PHE A 117 11.87 10.53 -7.86
N GLU A 118 11.27 11.71 -7.93
CA GLU A 118 11.84 12.89 -8.61
C GLU A 118 12.90 13.65 -7.80
N SER A 119 12.74 13.67 -6.45
CA SER A 119 13.63 14.47 -5.61
C SER A 119 14.69 13.65 -4.88
N THR A 120 14.41 12.36 -4.60
CA THR A 120 15.33 11.53 -3.81
C THR A 120 16.05 10.51 -4.69
N LEU A 121 15.34 9.56 -5.27
CA LEU A 121 15.95 8.42 -5.98
C LEU A 121 16.60 8.83 -7.31
N LYS A 122 16.07 9.84 -7.98
CA LYS A 122 16.68 10.42 -9.18
C LYS A 122 18.11 10.93 -8.91
N ASN A 123 18.37 11.48 -7.74
CA ASN A 123 19.70 11.92 -7.34
C ASN A 123 20.68 10.75 -7.12
N PHE A 124 20.18 9.53 -6.95
CA PHE A 124 20.97 8.30 -6.94
C PHE A 124 21.11 7.66 -8.33
N GLY A 125 20.70 8.38 -9.38
CA GLY A 125 20.85 7.96 -10.78
C GLY A 125 19.80 6.95 -11.26
N ILE A 126 18.66 6.82 -10.58
CA ILE A 126 17.54 5.99 -11.03
C ILE A 126 16.57 6.89 -11.81
N GLU A 127 16.26 6.52 -13.05
CA GLU A 127 15.33 7.25 -13.90
C GLU A 127 13.88 6.75 -13.69
N PHE A 128 12.91 7.68 -13.68
CA PHE A 128 11.48 7.34 -13.64
C PHE A 128 10.81 7.85 -14.92
N ARG A 129 10.17 6.93 -15.65
CA ARG A 129 9.49 7.20 -16.93
C ARG A 129 7.99 7.12 -16.72
N TYR A 130 7.31 8.23 -16.94
CA TYR A 130 5.88 8.37 -16.67
C TYR A 130 5.04 8.00 -17.90
N ALA A 131 4.07 7.12 -17.71
CA ALA A 131 3.13 6.66 -18.72
C ALA A 131 1.68 6.82 -18.26
N ASP A 132 0.75 6.83 -19.20
CA ASP A 132 -0.65 6.61 -18.92
C ASP A 132 -0.90 5.09 -18.87
N LEU A 133 -0.96 4.53 -17.67
CA LEU A 133 -1.11 3.08 -17.51
C LEU A 133 -2.52 2.56 -17.83
N THR A 134 -3.47 3.44 -18.13
CA THR A 134 -4.77 3.08 -18.72
C THR A 134 -4.70 2.88 -20.22
N GLN A 135 -3.59 3.33 -20.86
CA GLN A 135 -3.33 3.21 -22.29
C GLN A 135 -2.06 2.40 -22.54
N LEU A 136 -2.21 1.10 -22.71
CA LEU A 136 -1.10 0.13 -22.76
C LEU A 136 -0.08 0.42 -23.86
N ASN A 137 -0.49 1.01 -24.99
CA ASN A 137 0.39 1.39 -26.10
C ASN A 137 1.39 2.50 -25.74
N THR A 138 1.20 3.21 -24.64
CA THR A 138 2.14 4.24 -24.14
C THR A 138 3.30 3.63 -23.36
N ILE A 139 3.22 2.38 -22.94
CA ILE A 139 4.14 1.72 -22.01
C ILE A 139 5.31 1.07 -22.75
N GLU A 140 5.03 0.20 -23.74
CA GLU A 140 6.07 -0.57 -24.43
C GLU A 140 7.20 0.29 -25.04
N PRO A 141 6.91 1.49 -25.64
CA PRO A 141 7.97 2.35 -26.16
C PRO A 141 8.95 2.89 -25.12
N LEU A 142 8.60 2.85 -23.83
CA LEU A 142 9.44 3.31 -22.71
C LEU A 142 10.34 2.20 -22.16
N ILE A 143 10.17 0.95 -22.59
CA ILE A 143 10.96 -0.19 -22.12
C ILE A 143 12.28 -0.28 -22.90
N ASP A 144 13.38 -0.38 -22.15
CA ASP A 144 14.71 -0.62 -22.70
C ASP A 144 15.52 -1.62 -21.84
N GLY A 145 16.79 -1.87 -22.16
CA GLY A 145 17.68 -2.79 -21.47
C GLY A 145 17.95 -2.43 -19.99
N ASN A 146 17.67 -1.19 -19.59
CA ASN A 146 17.84 -0.70 -18.23
C ASN A 146 16.53 -0.64 -17.42
N THR A 147 15.39 -0.97 -18.04
CA THR A 147 14.10 -1.01 -17.37
C THR A 147 14.05 -2.22 -16.43
N ARG A 148 13.75 -1.98 -15.14
CA ARG A 148 13.68 -3.01 -14.11
C ARG A 148 12.26 -3.37 -13.72
N ALA A 149 11.35 -2.40 -13.75
CA ALA A 149 9.98 -2.62 -13.29
C ALA A 149 8.99 -1.66 -13.95
N ILE A 150 7.71 -2.07 -13.90
CA ILE A 150 6.57 -1.16 -13.90
C ILE A 150 6.10 -1.06 -12.45
N PHE A 151 6.04 0.17 -11.91
CA PHE A 151 5.48 0.48 -10.58
C PHE A 151 4.17 1.24 -10.74
N PHE A 152 3.12 0.85 -10.01
CA PHE A 152 1.82 1.50 -10.08
C PHE A 152 1.03 1.36 -8.78
N GLU A 153 0.02 2.22 -8.60
CA GLU A 153 -0.99 2.09 -7.56
C GLU A 153 -2.21 1.35 -8.15
N THR A 154 -2.75 0.35 -7.45
CA THR A 154 -3.93 -0.42 -7.91
C THR A 154 -5.16 0.45 -8.14
N ILE A 155 -5.32 1.46 -7.29
CA ILE A 155 -6.23 2.59 -7.44
C ILE A 155 -5.41 3.84 -7.13
N THR A 156 -5.32 4.79 -8.05
CA THR A 156 -4.53 6.01 -7.87
C THR A 156 -5.16 6.93 -6.82
N ASN A 157 -4.34 7.67 -6.09
CA ASN A 157 -4.78 8.58 -5.03
C ASN A 157 -4.26 10.02 -5.31
N PRO A 158 -5.14 11.01 -5.53
CA PRO A 158 -6.60 10.99 -5.33
C PRO A 158 -7.46 10.84 -6.60
N GLN A 159 -6.89 10.56 -7.78
CA GLN A 159 -7.59 10.56 -9.07
C GLN A 159 -8.56 9.38 -9.21
N LEU A 160 -8.29 8.26 -8.52
CA LEU A 160 -9.08 7.03 -8.48
C LEU A 160 -9.18 6.31 -9.83
N GLU A 161 -8.14 6.42 -10.66
CA GLU A 161 -7.97 5.58 -11.85
C GLU A 161 -7.60 4.15 -11.44
N VAL A 162 -8.05 3.18 -12.22
CA VAL A 162 -7.76 1.76 -12.02
C VAL A 162 -7.06 1.23 -13.27
N ALA A 163 -5.82 0.75 -13.10
CA ALA A 163 -5.06 0.13 -14.18
C ALA A 163 -5.52 -1.33 -14.42
N ASP A 164 -5.42 -1.80 -15.67
CA ASP A 164 -5.61 -3.22 -16.01
C ASP A 164 -4.36 -4.02 -15.61
N VAL A 165 -4.43 -4.62 -14.41
CA VAL A 165 -3.31 -5.37 -13.84
C VAL A 165 -2.95 -6.58 -14.69
N SER A 166 -3.93 -7.28 -15.26
CA SER A 166 -3.68 -8.45 -16.11
C SER A 166 -2.92 -8.07 -17.37
N ALA A 167 -3.29 -6.95 -17.99
CA ALA A 167 -2.62 -6.44 -19.17
C ALA A 167 -1.19 -5.94 -18.85
N LEU A 168 -1.00 -5.24 -17.71
CA LEU A 168 0.33 -4.85 -17.23
C LEU A 168 1.21 -6.07 -16.96
N SER A 169 0.67 -7.11 -16.34
CA SER A 169 1.37 -8.37 -16.10
C SER A 169 1.81 -9.04 -17.41
N ALA A 170 0.98 -9.04 -18.43
CA ALA A 170 1.37 -9.58 -19.75
C ALA A 170 2.55 -8.81 -20.36
N ILE A 171 2.56 -7.48 -20.29
CA ILE A 171 3.66 -6.64 -20.76
C ILE A 171 4.95 -6.93 -20.01
N THR A 172 4.90 -6.99 -18.67
CA THR A 172 6.10 -7.21 -17.85
C THR A 172 6.68 -8.62 -18.06
N ARG A 173 5.83 -9.65 -18.20
CA ARG A 173 6.28 -11.03 -18.52
C ARG A 173 6.97 -11.11 -19.86
N LYS A 174 6.39 -10.49 -20.91
CA LYS A 174 6.96 -10.42 -22.27
C LYS A 174 8.37 -9.81 -22.27
N ASN A 175 8.60 -8.80 -21.43
CA ASN A 175 9.83 -8.03 -21.40
C ASN A 175 10.81 -8.45 -20.28
N ASN A 176 10.49 -9.48 -19.48
CA ASN A 176 11.28 -9.94 -18.33
C ASN A 176 11.61 -8.82 -17.32
N ILE A 177 10.66 -7.94 -17.04
CA ILE A 177 10.74 -6.89 -16.03
C ILE A 177 9.71 -7.15 -14.93
N LEU A 178 9.91 -6.56 -13.75
CA LEU A 178 9.04 -6.73 -12.58
C LEU A 178 7.72 -5.95 -12.73
N LEU A 179 6.65 -6.52 -12.19
CA LEU A 179 5.41 -5.80 -11.91
C LEU A 179 5.30 -5.55 -10.40
N ILE A 180 5.33 -4.28 -10.01
CA ILE A 180 5.29 -3.84 -8.60
C ILE A 180 4.04 -3.00 -8.40
N SER A 181 3.17 -3.42 -7.47
CA SER A 181 1.98 -2.65 -7.10
C SER A 181 2.10 -2.04 -5.71
N ASP A 182 1.60 -0.82 -5.54
CA ASP A 182 1.14 -0.31 -4.25
C ASP A 182 -0.37 -0.60 -4.15
N SER A 183 -0.72 -1.57 -3.30
CA SER A 183 -2.10 -2.00 -3.07
C SER A 183 -2.67 -1.46 -1.76
N THR A 184 -2.21 -0.31 -1.32
CA THR A 184 -2.64 0.30 -0.04
C THR A 184 -4.15 0.52 0.03
N LEU A 185 -4.80 0.85 -1.09
CA LEU A 185 -6.26 1.03 -1.16
C LEU A 185 -7.02 -0.29 -1.31
N THR A 186 -6.34 -1.35 -1.73
CA THR A 186 -6.92 -2.67 -1.98
C THR A 186 -6.11 -3.77 -1.28
N PRO A 187 -6.08 -3.79 0.07
CA PRO A 187 -5.27 -4.76 0.83
C PRO A 187 -5.74 -6.20 0.60
N PRO A 188 -4.98 -7.20 1.06
CA PRO A 188 -5.38 -8.61 1.00
C PRO A 188 -6.82 -8.83 1.52
N GLY A 189 -7.60 -9.60 0.78
CA GLY A 189 -9.05 -9.77 0.99
C GLY A 189 -9.90 -8.92 0.06
N ILE A 190 -9.39 -7.78 -0.43
CA ILE A 190 -9.96 -7.03 -1.57
C ILE A 190 -9.31 -7.50 -2.87
N PHE A 191 -7.97 -7.55 -2.90
CA PHE A 191 -7.20 -7.85 -4.11
C PHE A 191 -6.20 -8.98 -3.88
N ASP A 192 -6.26 -10.00 -4.71
CA ASP A 192 -5.28 -11.09 -4.74
C ASP A 192 -4.15 -10.74 -5.73
N ALA A 193 -3.17 -9.99 -5.26
CA ALA A 193 -2.07 -9.51 -6.08
C ALA A 193 -1.32 -10.64 -6.79
N LYS A 194 -1.18 -11.81 -6.15
CA LYS A 194 -0.48 -12.97 -6.71
C LYS A 194 -1.21 -13.56 -7.92
N SER A 195 -2.52 -13.70 -7.85
CA SER A 195 -3.34 -14.26 -8.94
C SER A 195 -3.35 -13.36 -10.18
N PHE A 196 -3.18 -12.06 -10.00
CA PHE A 196 -3.05 -11.08 -11.09
C PHE A 196 -1.63 -10.92 -11.62
N GLY A 197 -0.67 -11.71 -11.12
CA GLY A 197 0.70 -11.72 -11.64
C GLY A 197 1.60 -10.59 -11.12
N ILE A 198 1.26 -9.97 -9.99
CA ILE A 198 2.13 -9.01 -9.30
C ILE A 198 3.32 -9.76 -8.70
N ASP A 199 4.53 -9.31 -9.01
CA ASP A 199 5.76 -9.90 -8.45
C ASP A 199 6.03 -9.42 -7.04
N ILE A 200 5.96 -8.11 -6.82
CA ILE A 200 6.11 -7.48 -5.51
C ILE A 200 4.88 -6.62 -5.23
N ASN A 201 4.22 -6.89 -4.12
CA ASN A 201 3.12 -6.08 -3.64
C ASN A 201 3.54 -5.27 -2.42
N ILE A 202 3.33 -3.96 -2.47
CA ILE A 202 3.65 -3.00 -1.40
C ILE A 202 2.35 -2.49 -0.79
N LEU A 203 2.36 -2.32 0.55
CA LEU A 203 1.23 -1.74 1.26
C LEU A 203 1.71 -0.81 2.37
N SER A 204 1.02 0.30 2.56
CA SER A 204 1.05 1.02 3.83
C SER A 204 0.09 0.34 4.81
N SER A 205 0.62 -0.42 5.76
CA SER A 205 -0.20 -1.08 6.79
C SER A 205 -0.88 -0.09 7.76
N THR A 206 -0.46 1.16 7.74
CA THR A 206 -1.07 2.31 8.42
C THR A 206 -2.56 2.48 8.13
N LYS A 207 -3.03 2.03 6.95
CA LYS A 207 -4.35 2.30 6.40
C LYS A 207 -5.36 1.23 6.84
N PHE A 208 -6.04 0.58 5.92
CA PHE A 208 -7.03 -0.45 6.23
C PHE A 208 -6.54 -1.54 7.21
N ILE A 209 -5.26 -1.93 7.17
CA ILE A 209 -4.74 -2.98 8.05
C ILE A 209 -4.79 -2.53 9.51
N SER A 210 -4.30 -1.33 9.83
CA SER A 210 -4.43 -0.72 11.15
C SER A 210 -5.90 -0.47 11.53
N GLY A 211 -6.62 0.15 10.60
CA GLY A 211 -8.02 0.52 10.75
C GLY A 211 -8.29 1.68 11.68
N GLY A 212 -7.55 1.79 12.76
CA GLY A 212 -7.72 2.83 13.77
C GLY A 212 -6.86 4.09 13.56
N GLY A 213 -5.90 4.04 12.60
CA GLY A 213 -4.95 5.13 12.40
C GLY A 213 -4.03 5.37 13.60
N THR A 214 -3.73 4.31 14.36
CA THR A 214 -2.99 4.37 15.63
C THR A 214 -1.49 4.21 15.45
N GLU A 215 -1.05 3.54 14.37
CA GLU A 215 0.37 3.27 14.10
C GLU A 215 0.72 3.40 12.62
N VAL A 216 1.99 3.65 12.38
CA VAL A 216 2.56 3.68 11.02
C VAL A 216 3.31 2.39 10.78
N GLY A 217 3.14 1.83 9.57
CA GLY A 217 3.85 0.65 9.12
C GLY A 217 3.75 0.44 7.62
N GLY A 218 4.56 -0.46 7.10
CA GLY A 218 4.58 -0.85 5.69
C GLY A 218 4.88 -2.33 5.53
N LEU A 219 4.54 -2.88 4.37
CA LEU A 219 4.76 -4.26 4.00
C LEU A 219 5.36 -4.35 2.60
N ILE A 220 6.33 -5.24 2.44
CA ILE A 220 6.88 -5.68 1.16
C ILE A 220 6.58 -7.17 1.05
N ILE A 221 5.80 -7.54 0.05
CA ILE A 221 5.32 -8.90 -0.19
C ILE A 221 5.91 -9.41 -1.51
N ASP A 222 6.82 -10.36 -1.42
CA ASP A 222 7.33 -11.09 -2.58
C ASP A 222 6.41 -12.26 -2.88
N ASN A 223 5.72 -12.23 -4.01
CA ASN A 223 4.79 -13.28 -4.41
C ASN A 223 5.47 -14.52 -5.00
N GLY A 224 6.80 -14.48 -5.25
CA GLY A 224 7.58 -15.60 -5.76
C GLY A 224 7.29 -15.94 -7.23
N LEU A 225 6.87 -14.97 -8.03
CA LEU A 225 6.51 -15.18 -9.43
C LEU A 225 7.64 -14.84 -10.41
N PHE A 226 8.57 -13.97 -10.00
CA PHE A 226 9.65 -13.48 -10.85
C PHE A 226 10.89 -14.36 -10.78
N ASP A 227 11.53 -14.59 -11.92
CA ASP A 227 12.85 -15.23 -12.01
C ASP A 227 13.96 -14.21 -11.71
N TRP A 228 14.46 -14.22 -10.49
CA TRP A 228 15.47 -13.27 -10.00
C TRP A 228 16.80 -13.33 -10.77
N SER A 229 17.08 -14.41 -11.54
CA SER A 229 18.26 -14.50 -12.40
C SER A 229 18.28 -13.48 -13.54
N LYS A 230 17.12 -12.89 -13.87
CA LYS A 230 16.98 -11.83 -14.88
C LYS A 230 17.53 -10.49 -14.42
N LEU A 231 17.73 -10.28 -13.12
CA LEU A 231 18.29 -9.06 -12.55
C LEU A 231 19.76 -9.24 -12.17
N THR A 232 20.65 -8.64 -12.94
CA THR A 232 22.11 -8.76 -12.72
C THR A 232 22.55 -8.27 -11.34
N ILE A 233 21.88 -7.28 -10.76
CA ILE A 233 22.13 -6.77 -9.40
C ILE A 233 21.90 -7.85 -8.32
N LEU A 234 21.14 -8.90 -8.63
CA LEU A 234 20.86 -10.01 -7.73
C LEU A 234 21.69 -11.28 -8.00
N SER A 235 22.61 -11.27 -8.98
CA SER A 235 23.31 -12.49 -9.42
C SER A 235 24.00 -13.27 -8.30
N GLU A 236 24.74 -12.56 -7.41
CA GLU A 236 25.41 -13.20 -6.26
C GLU A 236 24.39 -13.74 -5.23
N TRP A 237 23.27 -13.07 -5.07
CA TRP A 237 22.20 -13.47 -4.16
C TRP A 237 21.42 -14.67 -4.71
N VAL A 238 21.21 -14.73 -6.04
CA VAL A 238 20.61 -15.89 -6.71
C VAL A 238 21.48 -17.11 -6.54
N ALA A 239 22.81 -16.99 -6.74
CA ALA A 239 23.75 -18.09 -6.56
C ALA A 239 23.73 -18.67 -5.13
N LYS A 240 23.47 -17.82 -4.10
CA LYS A 240 23.45 -18.23 -2.69
C LYS A 240 22.09 -18.65 -2.18
N PHE A 241 21.00 -18.01 -2.64
CA PHE A 241 19.68 -18.09 -2.03
C PHE A 241 18.55 -18.49 -3.00
N GLY A 242 18.85 -18.68 -4.31
CA GLY A 242 17.85 -19.08 -5.31
C GLY A 242 16.63 -18.13 -5.31
N ASN A 243 15.44 -18.69 -5.16
CA ASN A 243 14.18 -17.93 -5.15
C ASN A 243 14.04 -16.95 -3.98
N GLN A 244 14.91 -17.04 -2.97
CA GLN A 244 14.94 -16.09 -1.84
C GLN A 244 15.93 -14.94 -2.06
N ALA A 245 16.49 -14.79 -3.26
CA ALA A 245 17.52 -13.80 -3.59
C ALA A 245 17.07 -12.37 -3.28
N PHE A 246 15.90 -11.97 -3.76
CA PHE A 246 15.32 -10.64 -3.49
C PHE A 246 15.16 -10.40 -1.98
N TYR A 247 14.42 -11.29 -1.29
CA TYR A 247 14.18 -11.16 0.13
C TYR A 247 15.48 -11.15 0.94
N SER A 248 16.45 -11.97 0.57
CA SER A 248 17.74 -12.04 1.27
C SER A 248 18.54 -10.75 1.11
N LYS A 249 18.64 -10.20 -0.10
CA LYS A 249 19.29 -8.90 -0.34
C LYS A 249 18.53 -7.78 0.37
N LEU A 250 17.21 -7.72 0.19
CA LEU A 250 16.35 -6.75 0.87
C LEU A 250 16.62 -6.75 2.38
N LYS A 251 16.53 -7.90 3.05
CA LYS A 251 16.64 -8.00 4.51
C LYS A 251 18.05 -7.79 5.02
N LYS A 252 19.06 -8.41 4.39
CA LYS A 252 20.44 -8.47 4.89
C LYS A 252 21.29 -7.27 4.47
N ASP A 253 20.94 -6.59 3.37
CA ASP A 253 21.66 -5.43 2.85
C ASP A 253 20.85 -4.14 3.04
N ILE A 254 19.76 -3.96 2.30
CA ILE A 254 19.04 -2.68 2.27
C ILE A 254 18.32 -2.37 3.59
N PHE A 255 17.42 -3.24 4.03
CA PHE A 255 16.61 -3.02 5.25
C PHE A 255 17.48 -2.85 6.49
N ARG A 256 18.45 -3.75 6.70
CA ARG A 256 19.35 -3.70 7.86
C ARG A 256 20.15 -2.40 7.90
N ASN A 257 20.63 -1.93 6.74
CA ASN A 257 21.51 -0.75 6.63
C ASN A 257 20.71 0.55 6.65
N THR A 258 19.51 0.59 6.06
CA THR A 258 18.62 1.78 6.10
C THR A 258 17.91 1.93 7.45
N GLY A 259 17.83 0.85 8.25
CA GLY A 259 17.19 0.90 9.56
C GLY A 259 15.67 1.04 9.52
N ALA A 260 15.03 0.64 8.43
CA ALA A 260 13.58 0.78 8.21
C ALA A 260 12.72 -0.19 9.03
N CYS A 261 13.14 -0.56 10.25
CA CYS A 261 12.50 -1.56 11.09
C CYS A 261 11.15 -1.09 11.67
N LEU A 262 10.17 -1.98 11.65
CA LEU A 262 8.89 -1.79 12.32
C LEU A 262 9.06 -1.99 13.85
N SER A 263 8.41 -1.12 14.63
CA SER A 263 8.34 -1.30 16.10
C SER A 263 7.54 -2.57 16.46
N PRO A 264 7.97 -3.38 17.44
CA PRO A 264 7.20 -4.52 17.93
C PRO A 264 5.79 -4.15 18.41
N MET A 265 5.62 -2.98 19.04
CA MET A 265 4.32 -2.49 19.44
C MET A 265 3.42 -2.20 18.24
N ASN A 266 3.96 -1.57 17.19
CA ASN A 266 3.20 -1.32 15.97
C ASN A 266 2.81 -2.65 15.29
N ALA A 267 3.73 -3.62 15.22
CA ALA A 267 3.45 -4.95 14.67
C ALA A 267 2.31 -5.67 15.43
N TYR A 268 2.29 -5.54 16.77
CA TYR A 268 1.23 -6.08 17.61
C TYR A 268 -0.12 -5.40 17.32
N LEU A 269 -0.17 -4.07 17.28
CA LEU A 269 -1.40 -3.32 16.97
C LEU A 269 -1.92 -3.62 15.57
N LEU A 270 -1.03 -3.70 14.57
CA LEU A 270 -1.37 -4.11 13.21
C LEU A 270 -1.92 -5.54 13.15
N SER A 271 -1.37 -6.46 13.96
CA SER A 271 -1.84 -7.85 14.06
C SER A 271 -3.25 -7.95 14.67
N ILE A 272 -3.61 -7.04 15.58
CA ILE A 272 -4.99 -6.92 16.10
C ILE A 272 -5.90 -6.25 15.07
N GLY A 273 -5.45 -5.14 14.48
CA GLY A 273 -6.24 -4.37 13.52
C GLY A 273 -6.70 -5.20 12.32
N ILE A 274 -5.82 -6.06 11.80
CA ILE A 274 -6.12 -6.88 10.63
C ILE A 274 -7.21 -7.93 10.88
N GLU A 275 -7.45 -8.35 12.12
CA GLU A 275 -8.47 -9.38 12.44
C GLU A 275 -9.90 -8.95 12.09
N THR A 276 -10.17 -7.66 12.14
CA THR A 276 -11.47 -7.07 11.77
C THR A 276 -11.47 -6.43 10.39
N LEU A 277 -10.42 -6.64 9.59
CA LEU A 277 -10.23 -5.98 8.29
C LEU A 277 -11.47 -6.07 7.40
N MET A 278 -11.98 -7.27 7.16
CA MET A 278 -13.09 -7.47 6.22
C MET A 278 -14.41 -6.85 6.69
N LEU A 279 -14.67 -6.83 8.00
CA LEU A 279 -15.84 -6.15 8.56
C LEU A 279 -15.79 -4.64 8.31
N ARG A 280 -14.61 -4.04 8.53
CA ARG A 280 -14.40 -2.60 8.33
C ARG A 280 -14.41 -2.22 6.85
N VAL A 281 -13.75 -3.02 6.01
CA VAL A 281 -13.73 -2.80 4.56
C VAL A 281 -15.14 -2.84 3.99
N GLN A 282 -15.93 -3.88 4.31
CA GLN A 282 -17.30 -3.99 3.82
C GLN A 282 -18.14 -2.78 4.23
N ARG A 283 -18.10 -2.40 5.52
CA ARG A 283 -18.84 -1.24 6.03
C ARG A 283 -18.43 0.07 5.36
N SER A 284 -17.12 0.30 5.21
CA SER A 284 -16.61 1.51 4.56
C SER A 284 -17.00 1.58 3.09
N VAL A 285 -16.97 0.44 2.37
CA VAL A 285 -17.34 0.37 0.95
C VAL A 285 -18.84 0.59 0.76
N ASP A 286 -19.67 -0.03 1.60
CA ASP A 286 -21.12 0.19 1.57
C ASP A 286 -21.46 1.67 1.80
N ASN A 287 -20.85 2.28 2.80
CA ASN A 287 -20.97 3.70 3.06
C ASN A 287 -20.47 4.56 1.87
N ALA A 288 -19.33 4.17 1.26
CA ALA A 288 -18.77 4.92 0.13
C ALA A 288 -19.71 4.89 -1.09
N LEU A 289 -20.35 3.76 -1.36
CA LEU A 289 -21.32 3.65 -2.44
C LEU A 289 -22.56 4.50 -2.18
N GLU A 290 -23.12 4.45 -0.97
CA GLU A 290 -24.29 5.26 -0.59
C GLU A 290 -23.99 6.76 -0.64
N VAL A 291 -22.90 7.18 -0.02
CA VAL A 291 -22.48 8.59 0.03
C VAL A 291 -22.12 9.12 -1.36
N SER A 292 -21.37 8.35 -2.17
CA SER A 292 -21.03 8.78 -3.53
C SER A 292 -22.25 8.88 -4.45
N THR A 293 -23.23 7.99 -4.29
CA THR A 293 -24.51 8.05 -5.02
C THR A 293 -25.31 9.28 -4.64
N TRP A 294 -25.27 9.69 -3.37
CA TRP A 294 -25.90 10.91 -2.88
C TRP A 294 -25.16 12.16 -3.40
N LEU A 295 -23.82 12.19 -3.31
CA LEU A 295 -22.99 13.30 -3.81
C LEU A 295 -23.17 13.54 -5.31
N MET A 296 -23.26 12.47 -6.10
CA MET A 296 -23.46 12.55 -7.57
C MET A 296 -24.72 13.31 -7.97
N LYS A 297 -25.74 13.31 -7.11
CA LYS A 297 -27.02 13.99 -7.35
C LYS A 297 -27.07 15.40 -6.76
N HIS A 298 -26.04 15.78 -5.99
CA HIS A 298 -26.08 17.06 -5.27
C HIS A 298 -25.68 18.23 -6.19
N PRO A 299 -26.49 19.32 -6.31
CA PRO A 299 -26.28 20.38 -7.30
C PRO A 299 -25.00 21.21 -7.09
N LYS A 300 -24.40 21.18 -5.90
CA LYS A 300 -23.14 21.88 -5.58
C LYS A 300 -21.89 21.01 -5.85
N VAL A 301 -22.07 19.76 -6.26
CA VAL A 301 -20.98 18.86 -6.68
C VAL A 301 -20.83 18.96 -8.20
N LYS A 302 -19.66 19.42 -8.65
CA LYS A 302 -19.35 19.61 -10.06
C LYS A 302 -19.02 18.29 -10.75
N SER A 303 -18.25 17.44 -10.08
CA SER A 303 -17.84 16.12 -10.57
C SER A 303 -17.55 15.18 -9.39
N ILE A 304 -17.63 13.88 -9.64
CA ILE A 304 -17.29 12.85 -8.66
C ILE A 304 -16.54 11.71 -9.33
N SER A 305 -15.53 11.19 -8.65
CA SER A 305 -14.80 10.00 -9.03
C SER A 305 -14.90 8.96 -7.91
N TYR A 306 -15.40 7.77 -8.25
CA TYR A 306 -15.39 6.59 -7.39
C TYR A 306 -15.52 5.33 -8.25
N PRO A 307 -14.58 4.38 -8.20
CA PRO A 307 -14.63 3.18 -9.05
C PRO A 307 -15.83 2.26 -8.79
N GLY A 308 -16.53 2.43 -7.66
CA GLY A 308 -17.74 1.69 -7.32
C GLY A 308 -19.03 2.21 -7.96
N LEU A 309 -19.03 3.39 -8.59
CA LEU A 309 -20.19 3.93 -9.32
C LEU A 309 -20.24 3.34 -10.73
N GLU A 310 -21.42 2.90 -11.18
CA GLU A 310 -21.60 2.39 -12.55
C GLU A 310 -21.28 3.43 -13.63
N SER A 311 -21.38 4.71 -13.30
CA SER A 311 -21.01 5.84 -14.18
C SER A 311 -19.50 6.05 -14.27
N SER A 312 -18.70 5.42 -13.42
CA SER A 312 -17.24 5.55 -13.47
C SER A 312 -16.68 4.85 -14.72
N PRO A 313 -15.74 5.46 -15.46
CA PRO A 313 -15.06 4.80 -16.57
C PRO A 313 -14.26 3.57 -16.11
N PHE A 314 -13.95 3.48 -14.81
CA PHE A 314 -13.20 2.37 -14.22
C PHE A 314 -14.07 1.31 -13.54
N TYR A 315 -15.41 1.44 -13.57
CA TYR A 315 -16.31 0.51 -12.89
C TYR A 315 -16.09 -0.95 -13.29
N SER A 316 -16.07 -1.23 -14.60
CA SER A 316 -15.95 -2.59 -15.11
C SER A 316 -14.62 -3.24 -14.72
N ILE A 317 -13.51 -2.51 -14.83
CA ILE A 317 -12.19 -3.04 -14.46
C ILE A 317 -12.05 -3.19 -12.94
N ALA A 318 -12.54 -2.24 -12.15
CA ALA A 318 -12.57 -2.34 -10.70
C ALA A 318 -13.39 -3.53 -10.22
N LYS A 319 -14.57 -3.76 -10.82
CA LYS A 319 -15.42 -4.92 -10.52
C LYS A 319 -14.75 -6.24 -10.86
N ALA A 320 -14.04 -6.31 -11.99
CA ALA A 320 -13.29 -7.50 -12.39
C ALA A 320 -12.13 -7.82 -11.44
N GLN A 321 -11.43 -6.81 -10.92
CA GLN A 321 -10.24 -6.98 -10.08
C GLN A 321 -10.54 -7.04 -8.58
N PHE A 322 -11.54 -6.29 -8.10
CA PHE A 322 -11.82 -6.10 -6.67
C PHE A 322 -13.22 -6.62 -6.26
N GLY A 323 -13.98 -7.17 -7.20
CA GLY A 323 -15.35 -7.65 -6.93
C GLY A 323 -16.29 -6.50 -6.52
N SER A 324 -16.94 -6.66 -5.39
CA SER A 324 -17.83 -5.65 -4.81
C SER A 324 -17.12 -4.65 -3.88
N LEU A 325 -15.79 -4.68 -3.80
CA LEU A 325 -14.98 -3.93 -2.83
C LEU A 325 -13.99 -2.95 -3.48
N PRO A 326 -14.44 -1.94 -4.25
CA PRO A 326 -13.56 -1.02 -4.99
C PRO A 326 -12.88 0.04 -4.10
N GLY A 327 -12.65 -0.26 -2.82
CA GLY A 327 -12.11 0.67 -1.83
C GLY A 327 -13.15 1.65 -1.28
N ALA A 328 -12.72 2.55 -0.38
CA ALA A 328 -13.60 3.51 0.28
C ALA A 328 -13.08 4.96 0.18
N LEU A 329 -12.32 5.25 -0.86
CA LEU A 329 -11.85 6.60 -1.18
C LEU A 329 -12.72 7.17 -2.30
N VAL A 330 -13.24 8.38 -2.09
CA VAL A 330 -14.07 9.12 -3.03
C VAL A 330 -13.40 10.48 -3.27
N SER A 331 -13.38 10.94 -4.51
CA SER A 331 -12.93 12.28 -4.84
C SER A 331 -14.05 13.03 -5.56
N PHE A 332 -14.24 14.30 -5.22
CA PHE A 332 -15.25 15.14 -5.88
C PHE A 332 -14.78 16.59 -5.96
N ASP A 333 -15.25 17.30 -6.98
CA ASP A 333 -14.98 18.72 -7.16
C ASP A 333 -16.20 19.54 -6.75
N LEU A 334 -15.94 20.68 -6.12
CA LEU A 334 -16.89 21.77 -5.96
C LEU A 334 -16.70 22.81 -7.08
N HIS A 335 -17.40 23.93 -7.02
CA HIS A 335 -17.33 24.94 -8.08
C HIS A 335 -16.15 25.88 -7.93
N THR A 336 -15.73 26.19 -6.69
CA THR A 336 -14.61 27.08 -6.40
C THR A 336 -13.76 26.56 -5.24
N GLU A 337 -12.48 26.97 -5.19
CA GLU A 337 -11.58 26.68 -4.07
C GLU A 337 -12.15 27.24 -2.74
N SER A 338 -12.75 28.46 -2.78
CA SER A 338 -13.39 29.07 -1.61
C SER A 338 -14.51 28.21 -1.05
N ASP A 339 -15.30 27.57 -1.92
CA ASP A 339 -16.36 26.65 -1.49
C ASP A 339 -15.79 25.41 -0.81
N CYS A 340 -14.66 24.89 -1.28
CA CYS A 340 -13.98 23.78 -0.64
C CYS A 340 -13.61 24.08 0.82
N PHE A 341 -13.07 25.25 1.09
CA PHE A 341 -12.70 25.65 2.46
C PHE A 341 -13.94 25.92 3.33
N LYS A 342 -14.93 26.67 2.81
CA LYS A 342 -16.17 26.95 3.55
C LYS A 342 -16.88 25.65 3.92
N PHE A 343 -17.04 24.74 2.96
CA PHE A 343 -17.65 23.43 3.14
C PHE A 343 -16.93 22.62 4.22
N GLN A 344 -15.61 22.41 4.06
CA GLN A 344 -14.83 21.64 5.03
C GLN A 344 -14.88 22.21 6.44
N ASN A 345 -14.90 23.55 6.59
CA ASN A 345 -14.92 24.21 7.88
C ASN A 345 -16.24 24.02 8.65
N LYS A 346 -17.32 23.65 7.97
CA LYS A 346 -18.63 23.38 8.59
C LYS A 346 -18.82 21.93 9.02
N LEU A 347 -18.00 21.01 8.53
CA LEU A 347 -18.08 19.61 8.92
C LEU A 347 -17.84 19.42 10.42
N LYS A 348 -18.67 18.59 11.06
CA LYS A 348 -18.68 18.31 12.51
C LYS A 348 -18.26 16.86 12.83
N VAL A 349 -18.80 15.89 12.10
CA VAL A 349 -18.51 14.46 12.22
C VAL A 349 -17.26 14.12 11.42
N ILE A 350 -17.27 14.44 10.13
CA ILE A 350 -16.16 14.22 9.21
C ILE A 350 -14.96 15.07 9.62
N LYS A 351 -13.78 14.46 9.75
CA LYS A 351 -12.59 15.15 10.25
C LYS A 351 -11.67 15.61 9.12
N ARG A 352 -11.10 16.77 9.26
CA ARG A 352 -10.04 17.30 8.38
C ARG A 352 -8.71 16.71 8.81
N ALA A 353 -8.31 15.60 8.13
CA ALA A 353 -7.08 14.90 8.43
C ALA A 353 -6.53 14.20 7.19
N THR A 354 -5.20 14.06 7.12
CA THR A 354 -4.51 13.53 5.94
C THR A 354 -4.56 12.01 5.78
N ASN A 355 -4.97 11.26 6.81
CA ASN A 355 -5.08 9.80 6.73
C ASN A 355 -6.19 9.37 5.75
N MET A 356 -6.28 8.08 5.48
CA MET A 356 -7.33 7.47 4.64
C MET A 356 -7.53 6.01 5.05
N ASN A 357 -8.68 5.42 4.66
CA ASN A 357 -9.06 4.05 5.01
C ASN A 357 -8.96 3.80 6.52
N ASP A 358 -9.36 4.80 7.28
CA ASP A 358 -9.49 4.84 8.73
C ASP A 358 -10.91 4.46 9.13
N ASN A 359 -11.13 4.13 10.38
CA ASN A 359 -12.47 3.94 10.94
C ASN A 359 -13.30 5.23 10.91
N LYS A 360 -12.65 6.39 10.88
CA LYS A 360 -13.28 7.71 10.81
C LYS A 360 -13.30 8.22 9.38
N SER A 361 -14.38 8.88 9.01
CA SER A 361 -14.50 9.63 7.76
C SER A 361 -13.60 10.86 7.79
N LEU A 362 -12.72 10.97 6.79
CA LEU A 362 -11.67 12.00 6.71
C LEU A 362 -11.71 12.71 5.37
N ILE A 363 -11.55 14.03 5.39
CA ILE A 363 -11.55 14.85 4.19
C ILE A 363 -10.36 15.81 4.16
N ILE A 364 -9.79 16.00 2.96
CA ILE A 364 -8.76 17.01 2.70
C ILE A 364 -8.98 17.68 1.35
N HIS A 365 -8.36 18.84 1.16
CA HIS A 365 -8.19 19.53 -0.11
C HIS A 365 -6.77 19.25 -0.63
N PRO A 366 -6.56 18.31 -1.57
CA PRO A 366 -5.24 17.87 -1.99
C PRO A 366 -4.34 19.00 -2.49
N TRP A 367 -4.90 19.95 -3.27
CA TRP A 367 -4.18 21.08 -3.83
C TRP A 367 -3.41 21.90 -2.80
N SER A 368 -4.03 22.22 -1.66
CA SER A 368 -3.45 23.04 -0.59
C SER A 368 -2.78 22.23 0.52
N THR A 369 -2.81 20.87 0.46
CA THR A 369 -2.26 20.00 1.50
C THR A 369 -1.18 19.08 0.94
N ILE A 370 -1.50 17.85 0.56
CA ILE A 370 -0.53 16.82 0.16
C ILE A 370 0.21 17.15 -1.15
N TYR A 371 -0.25 18.15 -1.91
CA TYR A 371 0.41 18.67 -3.11
C TYR A 371 0.85 20.14 -2.96
N SER A 372 0.85 20.70 -1.74
CA SER A 372 1.15 22.12 -1.51
C SER A 372 2.53 22.56 -2.01
N GLU A 373 3.51 21.67 -1.95
CA GLU A 373 4.91 21.94 -2.35
C GLU A 373 5.12 21.94 -3.87
N TYR A 374 4.15 21.45 -4.65
CA TYR A 374 4.28 21.37 -6.10
C TYR A 374 3.78 22.63 -6.81
N SER A 375 4.41 22.95 -7.95
CA SER A 375 3.95 24.06 -8.79
C SER A 375 2.53 23.80 -9.33
N PRO A 376 1.75 24.84 -9.66
CA PRO A 376 0.43 24.67 -10.25
C PRO A 376 0.41 23.78 -11.51
N SER A 377 1.44 23.89 -12.36
CA SER A 377 1.56 23.07 -13.56
C SER A 377 1.74 21.57 -13.24
N VAL A 378 2.54 21.23 -12.23
CA VAL A 378 2.72 19.85 -11.76
C VAL A 378 1.43 19.30 -11.15
N LYS A 379 0.71 20.10 -10.34
CA LYS A 379 -0.58 19.71 -9.80
C LYS A 379 -1.61 19.39 -10.89
N GLN A 380 -1.71 20.26 -11.89
CA GLN A 380 -2.61 20.08 -13.03
C GLN A 380 -2.25 18.85 -13.87
N SER A 381 -0.97 18.63 -14.16
CA SER A 381 -0.52 17.44 -14.89
C SER A 381 -0.75 16.13 -14.11
N ALA A 382 -0.74 16.21 -12.77
CA ALA A 382 -1.14 15.13 -11.88
C ALA A 382 -2.66 15.00 -11.69
N GLY A 383 -3.49 15.74 -12.44
CA GLY A 383 -4.95 15.67 -12.35
C GLY A 383 -5.53 16.24 -11.04
N ILE A 384 -4.79 17.14 -10.37
CA ILE A 384 -5.23 17.76 -9.12
C ILE A 384 -5.74 19.17 -9.44
N SER A 385 -7.04 19.39 -9.28
CA SER A 385 -7.67 20.71 -9.40
C SER A 385 -7.67 21.42 -8.04
N ASP A 386 -7.81 22.74 -8.09
CA ASP A 386 -7.99 23.59 -6.89
C ASP A 386 -9.41 23.51 -6.31
N THR A 387 -10.29 22.72 -6.91
CA THR A 387 -11.66 22.46 -6.45
C THR A 387 -11.84 21.02 -5.93
N LEU A 388 -10.79 20.18 -6.00
CA LEU A 388 -10.85 18.77 -5.65
C LEU A 388 -10.85 18.56 -4.13
N LEU A 389 -11.78 17.77 -3.66
CA LEU A 389 -11.83 17.23 -2.30
C LEU A 389 -11.60 15.72 -2.34
N ARG A 390 -10.67 15.22 -1.53
CA ARG A 390 -10.49 13.79 -1.31
C ARG A 390 -11.17 13.38 -0.02
N PHE A 391 -12.09 12.45 -0.11
CA PHE A 391 -12.93 12.00 0.99
C PHE A 391 -12.73 10.49 1.24
N SER A 392 -12.11 10.13 2.35
CA SER A 392 -11.98 8.76 2.82
C SER A 392 -13.15 8.43 3.73
N ILE A 393 -13.97 7.49 3.31
CA ILE A 393 -15.19 7.11 4.02
C ILE A 393 -14.86 6.08 5.10
N GLY A 394 -15.34 6.35 6.32
CA GLY A 394 -15.19 5.49 7.49
C GLY A 394 -16.36 4.53 7.71
N ILE A 395 -16.45 4.02 8.94
CA ILE A 395 -17.44 3.01 9.33
C ILE A 395 -18.61 3.57 10.16
N GLU A 396 -18.75 4.90 10.21
CA GLU A 396 -19.88 5.58 10.87
C GLU A 396 -21.21 5.15 10.22
N ASP A 397 -22.33 5.54 10.82
CA ASP A 397 -23.62 5.39 10.16
C ASP A 397 -23.71 6.35 8.96
N SER A 398 -24.02 5.79 7.78
CA SER A 398 -24.04 6.53 6.51
C SER A 398 -24.96 7.76 6.55
N LYS A 399 -26.06 7.65 7.29
CA LYS A 399 -27.02 8.77 7.50
C LYS A 399 -26.35 9.94 8.22
N ASP A 400 -25.48 9.68 9.20
CA ASP A 400 -24.79 10.73 9.93
C ASP A 400 -23.72 11.41 9.07
N ILE A 401 -23.04 10.63 8.21
CA ILE A 401 -22.13 11.18 7.20
C ILE A 401 -22.90 12.11 6.25
N ILE A 402 -24.03 11.64 5.69
CA ILE A 402 -24.85 12.42 4.75
C ILE A 402 -25.44 13.66 5.43
N ASN A 403 -25.89 13.55 6.66
CA ASN A 403 -26.41 14.70 7.43
C ASN A 403 -25.31 15.76 7.65
N ASP A 404 -24.07 15.33 7.96
CA ASP A 404 -22.95 16.25 8.13
C ASP A 404 -22.55 16.94 6.81
N LEU A 405 -22.57 16.21 5.70
CA LEU A 405 -22.38 16.78 4.37
C LEU A 405 -23.49 17.79 4.02
N THR A 406 -24.76 17.43 4.29
CA THR A 406 -25.92 18.27 3.99
C THR A 406 -25.82 19.64 4.67
N GLN A 407 -25.58 19.66 6.00
CA GLN A 407 -25.46 20.91 6.74
C GLN A 407 -24.22 21.72 6.34
N ALA A 408 -23.14 21.06 5.88
CA ALA A 408 -21.95 21.74 5.40
C ALA A 408 -22.18 22.39 4.02
N PHE A 409 -22.96 21.77 3.15
CA PHE A 409 -23.36 22.35 1.86
C PHE A 409 -24.24 23.58 1.99
N GLU A 410 -24.95 23.76 3.11
CA GLU A 410 -25.73 24.99 3.35
C GLU A 410 -24.84 26.24 3.46
N ALA A 411 -23.55 26.07 3.73
CA ALA A 411 -22.60 27.17 3.92
C ALA A 411 -21.96 27.72 2.63
N ILE A 412 -22.23 27.10 1.49
CA ILE A 412 -21.66 27.47 0.19
C ILE A 412 -22.70 27.71 -0.86
#